data_bccfbffae384155e53e99f0aad2baf85
#
_entry.id   bccfbffae384155e53e99f0aad2baf85
#
_cell.length_a   1.000
_cell.length_b   1.000
_cell.length_c   1.000
_cell.angle_alpha   90.00
_cell.angle_beta   90.00
_cell.angle_gamma   90.00
#
_symmetry.space_group_name_H-M   'P 1'
#
loop_
_entity.id
_entity.type
_entity.pdbx_description
1 polymer ?
#
loop_
_entity_poly.entity_id
_entity_poly.type
_entity_poly.pdbx_seq_one_letter_code
_entity_poly.pdbx_strand_id
1 'polypeptide(L)'
;MSIRNGLSEPEPGDGPSDPVAGSLLDAAHDCIAAFGLRRLTLTDVARHAGVSRPTVYRRWRDINTLVADLLTREMRAALLTAAQQSGPADGPGGVRERLVRESSELLRALRGHPLLARILETEPEALVTYTFQRLGSSQRGALELIRPQITAGQADGTIRPGNPDELARMVMLLVQTTAQSWRLVDDVLPLDRLTGELRHLLDSYLRPVEA
;
A
#
# COMPACT_ATOMS: atom_id res chain seq x y z
N MET A 1 17.11 18.42 42.26
CA MET A 1 18.07 17.83 41.31
C MET A 1 17.27 16.95 40.37
N SER A 2 16.76 17.55 39.26
CA SER A 2 15.88 16.88 38.30
C SER A 2 16.70 16.40 37.13
N ILE A 3 16.74 15.09 36.93
CA ILE A 3 17.36 14.47 35.76
C ILE A 3 16.26 14.37 34.68
N ARG A 4 16.28 15.27 33.70
CA ARG A 4 15.51 15.13 32.46
C ARG A 4 16.20 14.09 31.58
N ASN A 5 15.59 12.92 31.47
CA ASN A 5 15.93 11.95 30.45
C ASN A 5 15.25 12.40 29.13
N GLY A 6 16.03 13.06 28.28
CA GLY A 6 15.64 13.35 26.91
C GLY A 6 15.83 12.09 26.05
N LEU A 7 14.77 11.32 25.87
CA LEU A 7 14.67 10.38 24.76
C LEU A 7 14.21 11.20 23.56
N SER A 8 15.15 11.65 22.74
CA SER A 8 14.87 12.18 21.42
C SER A 8 14.32 11.03 20.58
N GLU A 9 13.04 11.10 20.24
CA GLU A 9 12.48 10.29 19.17
C GLU A 9 13.23 10.61 17.88
N PRO A 10 13.62 9.61 17.06
CA PRO A 10 14.21 9.89 15.77
C PRO A 10 13.16 10.61 14.91
N GLU A 11 13.49 11.81 14.46
CA GLU A 11 12.72 12.56 13.46
C GLU A 11 12.46 11.66 12.25
N PRO A 12 11.22 11.60 11.71
CA PRO A 12 10.96 10.91 10.46
C PRO A 12 11.73 11.64 9.36
N GLY A 13 12.70 10.93 8.79
CA GLY A 13 13.51 11.44 7.70
C GLY A 13 12.63 11.91 6.54
N ASP A 14 13.00 13.05 6.03
CA ASP A 14 12.41 13.87 4.98
C ASP A 14 11.63 13.13 3.90
N GLY A 15 10.57 13.81 3.45
CA GLY A 15 9.61 13.35 2.45
C GLY A 15 10.22 12.98 1.07
N PRO A 16 9.37 12.72 0.07
CA PRO A 16 9.63 11.90 -1.13
C PRO A 16 10.61 12.47 -2.17
N SER A 17 11.60 13.24 -1.81
CA SER A 17 12.53 13.91 -2.73
C SER A 17 14.03 13.75 -2.44
N ASP A 18 14.44 12.71 -1.68
CA ASP A 18 15.87 12.40 -1.57
C ASP A 18 16.30 11.48 -2.73
N PRO A 19 17.05 12.00 -3.73
CA PRO A 19 17.47 11.21 -4.90
C PRO A 19 18.30 9.98 -4.53
N VAL A 20 19.06 10.07 -3.42
CA VAL A 20 19.89 8.95 -2.94
C VAL A 20 19.01 7.84 -2.33
N ALA A 21 17.96 8.22 -1.59
CA ALA A 21 17.01 7.23 -1.08
C ALA A 21 16.28 6.53 -2.23
N GLY A 22 15.86 7.27 -3.25
CA GLY A 22 15.24 6.71 -4.47
C GLY A 22 16.13 5.67 -5.13
N SER A 23 17.38 6.01 -5.45
CA SER A 23 18.31 5.08 -6.10
C SER A 23 18.64 3.84 -5.27
N LEU A 24 18.63 3.96 -3.93
CA LEU A 24 18.83 2.83 -3.05
C LEU A 24 17.62 1.90 -3.01
N LEU A 25 16.40 2.44 -3.08
CA LEU A 25 15.18 1.65 -3.20
C LEU A 25 15.10 0.96 -4.58
N ASP A 26 15.55 1.60 -5.66
CA ASP A 26 15.65 0.99 -6.99
C ASP A 26 16.63 -0.17 -6.97
N ALA A 27 17.82 0.02 -6.39
CA ALA A 27 18.81 -1.04 -6.22
C ALA A 27 18.26 -2.22 -5.40
N ALA A 28 17.49 -1.96 -4.35
CA ALA A 28 16.84 -3.01 -3.56
C ALA A 28 15.77 -3.75 -4.37
N HIS A 29 14.95 -3.04 -5.14
CA HIS A 29 13.99 -3.62 -6.07
C HIS A 29 14.66 -4.60 -7.02
N ASP A 30 15.72 -4.18 -7.70
CA ASP A 30 16.46 -4.98 -8.68
C ASP A 30 17.10 -6.21 -8.02
N CYS A 31 17.67 -6.05 -6.84
CA CYS A 31 18.22 -7.16 -6.08
C CYS A 31 17.15 -8.19 -5.70
N ILE A 32 15.97 -7.77 -5.24
CA ILE A 32 14.86 -8.69 -4.91
C ILE A 32 14.38 -9.41 -6.17
N ALA A 33 14.25 -8.71 -7.28
CA ALA A 33 13.86 -9.29 -8.55
C ALA A 33 14.86 -10.36 -9.02
N ALA A 34 16.16 -10.11 -8.86
CA ALA A 34 17.23 -10.99 -9.34
C ALA A 34 17.39 -12.26 -8.46
N PHE A 35 17.42 -12.13 -7.14
CA PHE A 35 17.79 -13.25 -6.25
C PHE A 35 16.88 -13.44 -5.02
N GLY A 36 15.76 -12.72 -4.95
CA GLY A 36 14.78 -12.82 -3.85
C GLY A 36 15.16 -12.04 -2.61
N LEU A 37 14.19 -11.89 -1.70
CA LEU A 37 14.33 -11.10 -0.47
C LEU A 37 15.24 -11.77 0.56
N ARG A 38 15.16 -13.11 0.71
CA ARG A 38 15.83 -13.88 1.77
C ARG A 38 17.35 -13.70 1.84
N ARG A 39 17.98 -13.45 0.70
CA ARG A 39 19.44 -13.27 0.59
C ARG A 39 19.86 -11.81 0.55
N LEU A 40 18.90 -10.89 0.54
CA LEU A 40 19.19 -9.48 0.42
C LEU A 40 19.77 -8.92 1.73
N THR A 41 20.88 -8.21 1.60
CA THR A 41 21.49 -7.46 2.70
C THR A 41 21.64 -5.99 2.34
N LEU A 42 21.73 -5.11 3.35
CA LEU A 42 22.04 -3.68 3.13
C LEU A 42 23.37 -3.49 2.38
N THR A 43 24.32 -4.42 2.54
CA THR A 43 25.60 -4.42 1.82
C THR A 43 25.42 -4.71 0.33
N ASP A 44 24.51 -5.61 -0.04
CA ASP A 44 24.22 -5.92 -1.44
C ASP A 44 23.57 -4.72 -2.13
N VAL A 45 22.63 -4.06 -1.44
CA VAL A 45 22.00 -2.82 -1.92
C VAL A 45 23.05 -1.72 -2.11
N ALA A 46 23.96 -1.51 -1.14
CA ALA A 46 25.03 -0.53 -1.26
C ALA A 46 25.92 -0.79 -2.48
N ARG A 47 26.31 -2.06 -2.68
CA ARG A 47 27.13 -2.48 -3.80
C ARG A 47 26.42 -2.29 -5.14
N HIS A 48 25.14 -2.65 -5.23
CA HIS A 48 24.34 -2.51 -6.46
C HIS A 48 24.12 -1.04 -6.82
N ALA A 49 23.84 -0.20 -5.82
CA ALA A 49 23.65 1.25 -6.01
C ALA A 49 24.97 2.03 -6.22
N GLY A 50 26.13 1.39 -6.10
CA GLY A 50 27.44 2.07 -6.24
C GLY A 50 27.77 3.05 -5.11
N VAL A 51 27.17 2.88 -3.92
CA VAL A 51 27.40 3.76 -2.77
C VAL A 51 28.15 3.06 -1.63
N SER A 52 28.67 3.85 -0.68
CA SER A 52 29.34 3.30 0.49
C SER A 52 28.33 2.64 1.45
N ARG A 53 28.75 1.55 2.15
CA ARG A 53 27.94 0.92 3.20
C ARG A 53 27.43 1.92 4.26
N PRO A 54 28.26 2.82 4.83
CA PRO A 54 27.80 3.83 5.77
C PRO A 54 26.65 4.70 5.25
N THR A 55 26.59 4.95 3.94
CA THR A 55 25.51 5.72 3.30
C THR A 55 24.17 5.02 3.48
N VAL A 56 24.11 3.70 3.31
CA VAL A 56 22.90 2.90 3.50
C VAL A 56 22.54 2.76 4.97
N TYR A 57 23.51 2.38 5.82
CA TYR A 57 23.29 2.17 7.25
C TYR A 57 22.89 3.45 8.01
N ARG A 58 23.21 4.62 7.50
CA ARG A 58 22.72 5.88 8.07
C ARG A 58 21.21 6.08 7.88
N ARG A 59 20.61 5.48 6.82
CA ARG A 59 19.19 5.60 6.49
C ARG A 59 18.36 4.45 7.05
N TRP A 60 18.85 3.24 6.92
CA TRP A 60 18.17 2.02 7.37
C TRP A 60 19.04 1.21 8.30
N ARG A 61 18.54 0.96 9.49
CA ARG A 61 19.23 0.15 10.50
C ARG A 61 19.35 -1.32 10.12
N ASP A 62 18.37 -1.82 9.36
CA ASP A 62 18.28 -3.22 8.93
C ASP A 62 17.55 -3.33 7.58
N ILE A 63 17.62 -4.52 7.00
CA ILE A 63 17.01 -4.80 5.69
C ILE A 63 15.49 -4.73 5.73
N ASN A 64 14.85 -5.09 6.85
CA ASN A 64 13.40 -5.07 6.97
C ASN A 64 12.86 -3.64 6.91
N THR A 65 13.55 -2.68 7.51
CA THR A 65 13.22 -1.27 7.44
C THR A 65 13.30 -0.74 6.00
N LEU A 66 14.35 -1.10 5.26
CA LEU A 66 14.51 -0.73 3.86
C LEU A 66 13.40 -1.35 2.98
N VAL A 67 13.10 -2.63 3.18
CA VAL A 67 12.04 -3.33 2.45
C VAL A 67 10.67 -2.73 2.75
N ALA A 68 10.41 -2.33 3.98
CA ALA A 68 9.17 -1.65 4.35
C ALA A 68 9.00 -0.31 3.60
N ASP A 69 10.07 0.47 3.46
CA ASP A 69 10.05 1.72 2.69
C ASP A 69 9.89 1.46 1.19
N LEU A 70 10.55 0.42 0.66
CA LEU A 70 10.36 -0.01 -0.72
C LEU A 70 8.91 -0.40 -0.99
N LEU A 71 8.33 -1.26 -0.17
CA LEU A 71 6.92 -1.67 -0.31
C LEU A 71 5.96 -0.49 -0.18
N THR A 72 6.26 0.47 0.69
CA THR A 72 5.50 1.72 0.84
C THR A 72 5.52 2.54 -0.46
N ARG A 73 6.69 2.68 -1.09
CA ARG A 73 6.86 3.38 -2.36
C ARG A 73 6.06 2.70 -3.49
N GLU A 74 6.20 1.39 -3.63
CA GLU A 74 5.51 0.62 -4.66
C GLU A 74 3.98 0.66 -4.47
N MET A 75 3.52 0.54 -3.23
CA MET A 75 2.10 0.66 -2.90
C MET A 75 1.55 2.04 -3.24
N ARG A 76 2.30 3.11 -2.92
CA ARG A 76 1.90 4.48 -3.25
C ARG A 76 1.83 4.70 -4.77
N ALA A 77 2.79 4.16 -5.52
CA ALA A 77 2.77 4.22 -6.98
C ALA A 77 1.55 3.50 -7.56
N ALA A 78 1.21 2.31 -7.06
CA ALA A 78 0.02 1.56 -7.46
C ALA A 78 -1.28 2.32 -7.15
N LEU A 79 -1.39 2.94 -5.97
CA LEU A 79 -2.53 3.78 -5.59
C LEU A 79 -2.71 4.99 -6.53
N LEU A 80 -1.64 5.71 -6.82
CA LEU A 80 -1.68 6.86 -7.73
C LEU A 80 -2.07 6.45 -9.16
N THR A 81 -1.53 5.33 -9.64
CA THR A 81 -1.89 4.78 -10.95
C THR A 81 -3.37 4.38 -11.00
N ALA A 82 -3.87 3.68 -9.98
CA ALA A 82 -5.29 3.32 -9.89
C ALA A 82 -6.20 4.55 -9.88
N ALA A 83 -5.84 5.59 -9.13
CA ALA A 83 -6.58 6.84 -9.08
C ALA A 83 -6.63 7.55 -10.45
N GLN A 84 -5.50 7.58 -11.20
CA GLN A 84 -5.44 8.15 -12.54
C GLN A 84 -6.28 7.36 -13.56
N GLN A 85 -6.26 6.04 -13.48
CA GLN A 85 -7.01 5.16 -14.40
C GLN A 85 -8.53 5.19 -14.14
N SER A 86 -8.95 5.53 -12.93
CA SER A 86 -10.36 5.53 -12.55
C SER A 86 -11.17 6.73 -13.06
N GLY A 87 -10.50 7.76 -13.54
CA GLY A 87 -11.16 8.95 -14.09
C GLY A 87 -11.92 9.77 -13.05
N PRO A 88 -12.69 10.78 -13.52
CA PRO A 88 -13.43 11.67 -12.65
C PRO A 88 -14.67 11.02 -12.01
N ALA A 89 -15.26 11.72 -11.03
CA ALA A 89 -16.45 11.29 -10.29
C ALA A 89 -17.76 11.85 -10.88
N ASP A 90 -17.83 12.04 -12.21
CA ASP A 90 -18.91 12.78 -12.89
C ASP A 90 -20.11 11.88 -13.23
N GLY A 91 -20.03 10.57 -12.98
CA GLY A 91 -21.11 9.62 -13.22
C GLY A 91 -22.20 9.66 -12.14
N PRO A 92 -23.36 9.02 -12.39
CA PRO A 92 -24.47 8.99 -11.45
C PRO A 92 -24.15 8.35 -10.10
N GLY A 93 -23.10 7.55 -10.00
CA GLY A 93 -22.61 6.96 -8.76
C GLY A 93 -21.65 7.86 -7.98
N GLY A 94 -21.29 9.04 -8.53
CA GLY A 94 -20.49 10.07 -7.87
C GLY A 94 -19.16 9.55 -7.30
N VAL A 95 -18.80 10.06 -6.13
CA VAL A 95 -17.55 9.70 -5.45
C VAL A 95 -17.52 8.22 -5.07
N ARG A 96 -18.66 7.62 -4.70
CA ARG A 96 -18.72 6.18 -4.36
C ARG A 96 -18.29 5.30 -5.53
N GLU A 97 -18.84 5.50 -6.70
CA GLU A 97 -18.51 4.70 -7.89
C GLU A 97 -17.04 4.84 -8.27
N ARG A 98 -16.50 6.06 -8.19
CA ARG A 98 -15.08 6.32 -8.40
C ARG A 98 -14.20 5.56 -7.40
N LEU A 99 -14.48 5.64 -6.10
CA LEU A 99 -13.72 4.95 -5.06
C LEU A 99 -13.75 3.42 -5.27
N VAL A 100 -14.89 2.87 -5.69
CA VAL A 100 -15.04 1.44 -6.02
C VAL A 100 -14.21 1.07 -7.25
N ARG A 101 -14.17 1.91 -8.29
CA ARG A 101 -13.28 1.70 -9.47
C ARG A 101 -11.82 1.75 -9.05
N GLU A 102 -11.38 2.78 -8.33
CA GLU A 102 -10.00 2.92 -7.82
C GLU A 102 -9.57 1.69 -7.03
N SER A 103 -10.42 1.19 -6.14
CA SER A 103 -10.17 -0.02 -5.34
C SER A 103 -9.98 -1.25 -6.21
N SER A 104 -10.74 -1.36 -7.29
CA SER A 104 -10.67 -2.46 -8.24
C SER A 104 -9.41 -2.41 -9.09
N GLU A 105 -9.04 -1.23 -9.59
CA GLU A 105 -7.79 -1.04 -10.34
C GLU A 105 -6.56 -1.24 -9.44
N LEU A 106 -6.63 -0.83 -8.19
CA LEU A 106 -5.58 -1.12 -7.21
C LEU A 106 -5.40 -2.63 -7.00
N LEU A 107 -6.48 -3.40 -6.86
CA LEU A 107 -6.40 -4.86 -6.75
C LEU A 107 -5.70 -5.47 -7.97
N ARG A 108 -6.05 -5.02 -9.18
CA ARG A 108 -5.40 -5.48 -10.42
C ARG A 108 -3.92 -5.13 -10.45
N ALA A 109 -3.57 -3.88 -10.10
CA ALA A 109 -2.19 -3.40 -10.05
C ALA A 109 -1.35 -4.20 -9.05
N LEU A 110 -1.87 -4.43 -7.85
CA LEU A 110 -1.17 -5.19 -6.81
C LEU A 110 -0.94 -6.65 -7.20
N ARG A 111 -1.95 -7.28 -7.80
CA ARG A 111 -1.82 -8.66 -8.26
C ARG A 111 -0.82 -8.81 -9.42
N GLY A 112 -0.79 -7.86 -10.33
CA GLY A 112 0.15 -7.82 -11.45
C GLY A 112 1.54 -7.30 -11.08
N HIS A 113 1.77 -6.88 -9.84
CA HIS A 113 3.03 -6.23 -9.45
C HIS A 113 4.17 -7.23 -9.33
N PRO A 114 5.23 -7.16 -10.17
CA PRO A 114 6.27 -8.18 -10.23
C PRO A 114 6.99 -8.40 -8.89
N LEU A 115 7.31 -7.32 -8.16
CA LEU A 115 7.98 -7.38 -6.88
C LEU A 115 7.12 -8.09 -5.82
N LEU A 116 5.82 -7.74 -5.74
CA LEU A 116 4.90 -8.39 -4.79
C LEU A 116 4.70 -9.87 -5.14
N ALA A 117 4.56 -10.21 -6.41
CA ALA A 117 4.48 -11.58 -6.87
C ALA A 117 5.74 -12.37 -6.46
N ARG A 118 6.92 -11.78 -6.68
CA ARG A 118 8.20 -12.38 -6.32
C ARG A 118 8.33 -12.62 -4.81
N ILE A 119 7.95 -11.65 -3.98
CA ILE A 119 7.98 -11.79 -2.52
C ILE A 119 6.98 -12.85 -2.06
N LEU A 120 5.75 -12.86 -2.61
CA LEU A 120 4.73 -13.88 -2.31
C LEU A 120 5.17 -15.29 -2.69
N GLU A 121 5.96 -15.45 -3.73
CA GLU A 121 6.50 -16.75 -4.16
C GLU A 121 7.65 -17.25 -3.29
N THR A 122 8.53 -16.33 -2.87
CA THR A 122 9.78 -16.70 -2.20
C THR A 122 9.70 -16.61 -0.68
N GLU A 123 8.91 -15.67 -0.15
CA GLU A 123 8.85 -15.34 1.29
C GLU A 123 7.50 -14.75 1.70
N PRO A 124 6.39 -15.50 1.61
CA PRO A 124 5.06 -15.00 1.94
C PRO A 124 4.95 -14.47 3.37
N GLU A 125 5.72 -15.02 4.32
CA GLU A 125 5.79 -14.59 5.72
C GLU A 125 6.32 -13.16 5.88
N ALA A 126 7.15 -12.66 4.96
CA ALA A 126 7.63 -11.28 5.00
C ALA A 126 6.49 -10.28 4.78
N LEU A 127 5.55 -10.59 3.87
CA LEU A 127 4.35 -9.78 3.67
C LEU A 127 3.39 -9.86 4.86
N VAL A 128 3.25 -11.03 5.48
CA VAL A 128 2.43 -11.20 6.69
C VAL A 128 2.98 -10.30 7.80
N THR A 129 4.28 -10.34 8.05
CA THR A 129 4.93 -9.50 9.07
C THR A 129 4.74 -8.01 8.77
N TYR A 130 4.93 -7.58 7.52
CA TYR A 130 4.73 -6.21 7.10
C TYR A 130 3.28 -5.75 7.27
N THR A 131 2.31 -6.62 6.99
CA THR A 131 0.90 -6.27 6.95
C THR A 131 0.21 -6.28 8.31
N PHE A 132 0.52 -7.26 9.17
CA PHE A 132 -0.29 -7.53 10.37
C PHE A 132 0.30 -7.01 11.68
N GLN A 133 1.58 -6.66 11.74
CA GLN A 133 2.18 -6.26 13.01
C GLN A 133 1.98 -4.80 13.38
N ARG A 134 1.77 -3.91 12.42
CA ARG A 134 1.48 -2.47 12.65
C ARG A 134 0.76 -1.87 11.45
N LEU A 135 -0.01 -0.80 11.68
CA LEU A 135 -0.39 0.12 10.62
C LEU A 135 0.90 0.76 10.08
N GLY A 136 1.42 0.21 8.99
CA GLY A 136 2.63 0.69 8.33
C GLY A 136 2.41 2.03 7.63
N SER A 137 3.49 2.61 7.11
CA SER A 137 3.44 3.87 6.35
C SER A 137 2.55 3.76 5.11
N SER A 138 2.52 2.61 4.42
CA SER A 138 1.65 2.38 3.26
C SER A 138 0.17 2.39 3.62
N GLN A 139 -0.23 1.77 4.74
CA GLN A 139 -1.63 1.78 5.19
C GLN A 139 -2.06 3.19 5.61
N ARG A 140 -1.19 3.94 6.30
CA ARG A 140 -1.47 5.36 6.61
C ARG A 140 -1.65 6.18 5.33
N GLY A 141 -0.74 6.04 4.37
CA GLY A 141 -0.85 6.71 3.07
C GLY A 141 -2.13 6.34 2.31
N ALA A 142 -2.55 5.07 2.34
CA ALA A 142 -3.83 4.65 1.76
C ALA A 142 -5.02 5.32 2.46
N LEU A 143 -5.04 5.37 3.80
CA LEU A 143 -6.10 6.02 4.55
C LEU A 143 -6.17 7.53 4.30
N GLU A 144 -5.03 8.20 4.13
CA GLU A 144 -4.95 9.62 3.75
C GLU A 144 -5.61 9.91 2.38
N LEU A 145 -5.62 8.93 1.47
CA LEU A 145 -6.29 9.04 0.16
C LEU A 145 -7.76 8.63 0.20
N ILE A 146 -8.12 7.61 0.97
CA ILE A 146 -9.48 7.06 1.02
C ILE A 146 -10.40 7.95 1.86
N ARG A 147 -9.96 8.40 3.04
CA ARG A 147 -10.79 9.17 3.98
C ARG A 147 -11.42 10.43 3.38
N PRO A 148 -10.68 11.30 2.66
CA PRO A 148 -11.28 12.46 2.00
C PRO A 148 -12.37 12.08 0.98
N GLN A 149 -12.20 10.98 0.26
CA GLN A 149 -13.21 10.49 -0.68
C GLN A 149 -14.48 10.02 0.04
N ILE A 150 -14.33 9.30 1.17
CA ILE A 150 -15.49 8.93 2.01
C ILE A 150 -16.26 10.18 2.45
N THR A 151 -15.54 11.20 2.96
CA THR A 151 -16.16 12.46 3.40
C THR A 151 -16.87 13.19 2.25
N ALA A 152 -16.24 13.25 1.08
CA ALA A 152 -16.83 13.84 -0.12
C ALA A 152 -18.08 13.08 -0.60
N GLY A 153 -18.03 11.73 -0.59
CA GLY A 153 -19.18 10.89 -0.97
C GLY A 153 -20.32 10.93 0.05
N GLN A 154 -20.05 11.23 1.32
CA GLN A 154 -21.10 11.53 2.30
C GLN A 154 -21.73 12.90 2.04
N ALA A 155 -20.93 13.88 1.63
CA ALA A 155 -21.42 15.22 1.33
C ALA A 155 -22.26 15.26 0.03
N ASP A 156 -21.91 14.48 -0.99
CA ASP A 156 -22.69 14.36 -2.23
C ASP A 156 -23.85 13.34 -2.14
N GLY A 157 -23.99 12.67 -1.00
CA GLY A 157 -25.06 11.70 -0.74
C GLY A 157 -24.86 10.33 -1.39
N THR A 158 -23.72 10.06 -2.02
CA THR A 158 -23.46 8.76 -2.68
C THR A 158 -22.89 7.70 -1.74
N ILE A 159 -22.31 8.11 -0.61
CA ILE A 159 -21.81 7.21 0.45
C ILE A 159 -22.71 7.33 1.69
N ARG A 160 -23.03 6.20 2.30
CA ARG A 160 -23.84 6.14 3.50
C ARG A 160 -23.26 6.93 4.68
N PRO A 161 -24.11 7.44 5.60
CA PRO A 161 -23.63 8.07 6.83
C PRO A 161 -22.85 7.07 7.70
N GLY A 162 -21.93 7.60 8.51
CA GLY A 162 -21.09 6.84 9.42
C GLY A 162 -19.78 7.55 9.70
N ASN A 163 -18.95 6.98 10.55
CA ASN A 163 -17.61 7.51 10.83
C ASN A 163 -16.71 7.34 9.60
N PRO A 164 -16.17 8.41 9.00
CA PRO A 164 -15.32 8.31 7.80
C PRO A 164 -14.04 7.48 8.02
N ASP A 165 -13.46 7.51 9.21
CA ASP A 165 -12.26 6.74 9.53
C ASP A 165 -12.54 5.23 9.58
N GLU A 166 -13.71 4.83 10.11
CA GLU A 166 -14.13 3.43 10.12
C GLU A 166 -14.42 2.93 8.71
N LEU A 167 -15.16 3.71 7.91
CA LEU A 167 -15.45 3.35 6.51
C LEU A 167 -14.17 3.23 5.68
N ALA A 168 -13.24 4.18 5.81
CA ALA A 168 -11.96 4.15 5.11
C ALA A 168 -11.13 2.91 5.50
N ARG A 169 -11.09 2.55 6.78
CA ARG A 169 -10.39 1.33 7.25
C ARG A 169 -11.03 0.05 6.70
N MET A 170 -12.35 -0.01 6.62
CA MET A 170 -13.04 -1.17 6.03
C MET A 170 -12.75 -1.31 4.53
N VAL A 171 -12.78 -0.21 3.77
CA VAL A 171 -12.38 -0.22 2.35
C VAL A 171 -10.94 -0.71 2.20
N MET A 172 -10.01 -0.12 2.94
CA MET A 172 -8.60 -0.52 2.93
C MET A 172 -8.44 -2.01 3.27
N LEU A 173 -9.10 -2.48 4.32
CA LEU A 173 -9.01 -3.87 4.79
C LEU A 173 -9.50 -4.86 3.74
N LEU A 174 -10.65 -4.57 3.10
CA LEU A 174 -11.21 -5.43 2.04
C LEU A 174 -10.26 -5.53 0.85
N VAL A 175 -9.75 -4.41 0.35
CA VAL A 175 -8.81 -4.40 -0.78
C VAL A 175 -7.52 -5.15 -0.42
N GLN A 176 -6.93 -4.83 0.73
CA GLN A 176 -5.68 -5.42 1.18
C GLN A 176 -5.79 -6.94 1.39
N THR A 177 -6.83 -7.40 2.08
CA THR A 177 -7.04 -8.83 2.33
C THR A 177 -7.29 -9.57 1.03
N THR A 178 -8.10 -9.02 0.13
CA THR A 178 -8.34 -9.61 -1.20
C THR A 178 -7.04 -9.72 -2.00
N ALA A 179 -6.22 -8.66 -1.99
CA ALA A 179 -4.94 -8.64 -2.68
C ALA A 179 -3.89 -9.62 -2.11
N GLN A 180 -4.02 -10.04 -0.86
CA GLN A 180 -3.10 -10.98 -0.22
C GLN A 180 -3.58 -12.42 -0.30
N SER A 181 -4.89 -12.63 -0.30
CA SER A 181 -5.50 -13.97 -0.18
C SER A 181 -6.03 -14.53 -1.49
N TRP A 182 -5.85 -13.85 -2.62
CA TRP A 182 -6.42 -14.25 -3.91
C TRP A 182 -6.04 -15.68 -4.33
N ARG A 183 -4.83 -16.17 -3.96
CA ARG A 183 -4.38 -17.53 -4.26
C ARG A 183 -5.25 -18.63 -3.64
N LEU A 184 -6.01 -18.30 -2.59
CA LEU A 184 -6.93 -19.25 -1.94
C LEU A 184 -8.19 -19.50 -2.75
N VAL A 185 -8.45 -18.69 -3.77
CA VAL A 185 -9.71 -18.69 -4.52
C VAL A 185 -9.53 -18.64 -6.04
N ASP A 186 -8.29 -18.61 -6.56
CA ASP A 186 -7.99 -18.37 -7.97
C ASP A 186 -8.45 -19.51 -8.89
N ASP A 187 -8.67 -20.69 -8.35
CA ASP A 187 -9.26 -21.85 -9.04
C ASP A 187 -10.74 -21.65 -9.38
N VAL A 188 -11.49 -20.88 -8.55
CA VAL A 188 -12.93 -20.59 -8.75
C VAL A 188 -13.24 -19.14 -9.09
N LEU A 189 -12.37 -18.20 -8.67
CA LEU A 189 -12.52 -16.76 -8.87
C LEU A 189 -11.30 -16.19 -9.61
N PRO A 190 -11.22 -16.33 -10.94
CA PRO A 190 -10.18 -15.64 -11.72
C PRO A 190 -10.26 -14.12 -11.51
N LEU A 191 -9.16 -13.40 -11.81
CA LEU A 191 -8.97 -12.00 -11.45
C LEU A 191 -10.18 -11.09 -11.77
N ASP A 192 -10.74 -11.22 -12.96
CA ASP A 192 -11.87 -10.35 -13.36
C ASP A 192 -13.12 -10.61 -12.54
N ARG A 193 -13.40 -11.86 -12.21
CA ARG A 193 -14.52 -12.21 -11.33
C ARG A 193 -14.27 -11.77 -9.89
N LEU A 194 -13.07 -12.01 -9.36
CA LEU A 194 -12.69 -11.56 -8.02
C LEU A 194 -12.78 -10.03 -7.89
N THR A 195 -12.34 -9.31 -8.93
CA THR A 195 -12.47 -7.85 -8.99
C THR A 195 -13.93 -7.41 -9.04
N GLY A 196 -14.77 -8.15 -9.79
CA GLY A 196 -16.23 -7.93 -9.84
C GLY A 196 -16.90 -8.11 -8.48
N GLU A 197 -16.56 -9.17 -7.76
CA GLU A 197 -17.08 -9.41 -6.40
C GLU A 197 -16.61 -8.33 -5.41
N LEU A 198 -15.35 -7.92 -5.47
CA LEU A 198 -14.86 -6.81 -4.64
C LEU A 198 -15.63 -5.51 -4.92
N ARG A 199 -15.90 -5.22 -6.21
CA ARG A 199 -16.71 -4.05 -6.59
C ARG A 199 -18.10 -4.13 -6.00
N HIS A 200 -18.75 -5.28 -6.13
CA HIS A 200 -20.10 -5.50 -5.60
C HIS A 200 -20.13 -5.32 -4.08
N LEU A 201 -19.18 -5.91 -3.36
CA LEU A 201 -19.07 -5.78 -1.91
C LEU A 201 -18.87 -4.33 -1.48
N LEU A 202 -17.91 -3.62 -2.09
CA LEU A 202 -17.63 -2.22 -1.75
C LEU A 202 -18.80 -1.30 -2.10
N ASP A 203 -19.41 -1.47 -3.27
CA ASP A 203 -20.56 -0.69 -3.69
C ASP A 203 -21.74 -0.88 -2.72
N SER A 204 -22.07 -2.12 -2.39
CA SER A 204 -23.15 -2.45 -1.45
C SER A 204 -22.87 -1.94 -0.05
N TYR A 205 -21.62 -2.07 0.43
CA TYR A 205 -21.22 -1.62 1.77
C TYR A 205 -21.29 -0.10 1.93
N LEU A 206 -20.91 0.65 0.88
CA LEU A 206 -20.85 2.11 0.92
C LEU A 206 -22.16 2.79 0.52
N ARG A 207 -23.09 2.06 -0.11
CA ARG A 207 -24.37 2.61 -0.59
C ARG A 207 -25.22 3.13 0.57
N PRO A 208 -25.85 4.30 0.44
CA PRO A 208 -26.88 4.73 1.38
C PRO A 208 -28.04 3.73 1.41
N VAL A 209 -28.57 3.46 2.60
CA VAL A 209 -29.80 2.70 2.77
C VAL A 209 -30.95 3.61 2.34
N GLU A 210 -31.74 3.18 1.37
CA GLU A 210 -32.98 3.86 1.02
C GLU A 210 -33.92 3.85 2.24
N ALA A 211 -34.38 5.05 2.65
CA ALA A 211 -35.27 5.22 3.80
C ALA A 211 -36.69 4.81 3.46
#